data_ad740942b272d1c49e123d8c7c918c2f
#
_entry.id   ad740942b272d1c49e123d8c7c918c2f
#
_cell.length_a   1.000
_cell.length_b   1.000
_cell.length_c   1.000
_cell.angle_alpha   90.00
_cell.angle_beta   90.00
_cell.angle_gamma   90.00
#
_symmetry.space_group_name_H-M   'P 1'
#
loop_
_entity.id
_entity.type
_entity.pdbx_description
1 polymer ?
#
loop_
_entity_poly.entity_id
_entity_poly.type
_entity_poly.pdbx_seq_one_letter_code
_entity_poly.pdbx_strand_id
1 'polypeptide(L)'
;MSKWKETNKYGIRESKAAYWRYTRRMDKEAEILKELEPQPPTHVDLTGLETYVQRLRESKEPTMDDNYLIWFDVETSGLDPMSDNLLEVEARITDMKGLQVPFNDDPLIFHRVIRFDDNTPIRAFNSTTIDMHSRNGLIGECMNAEDTLKNVDKQMAVWLVDTGLDPGLMHPAGTNVHFDIRWLDVNMPNTSGILHKLSHRRLDLTSFRLLRLAHGGDPYDCGHETTHRTTDCLNRDISEYKTISNQQGQRK
;
A
#
# COMPACT_ATOMS: atom_id res chain seq x y z
N MET A 1 49.22 1.46 -20.43
CA MET A 1 47.82 1.54 -20.87
C MET A 1 46.93 1.55 -19.64
N SER A 2 46.37 2.68 -19.30
CA SER A 2 45.51 2.89 -18.12
C SER A 2 44.17 2.19 -18.36
N LYS A 3 43.84 1.15 -17.56
CA LYS A 3 42.52 0.53 -17.56
C LYS A 3 41.54 1.51 -16.93
N TRP A 4 40.71 2.13 -17.75
CA TRP A 4 39.62 2.95 -17.30
C TRP A 4 38.66 2.08 -16.44
N LYS A 5 38.42 2.52 -15.20
CA LYS A 5 37.42 1.94 -14.29
C LYS A 5 36.28 2.94 -14.22
N GLU A 6 35.12 2.57 -14.77
CA GLU A 6 33.89 3.33 -14.60
C GLU A 6 33.25 2.97 -13.23
N THR A 7 32.74 3.96 -12.54
CA THR A 7 31.96 3.76 -11.31
C THR A 7 30.48 3.69 -11.67
N ASN A 8 29.77 2.69 -11.13
CA ASN A 8 28.32 2.63 -11.25
C ASN A 8 27.66 3.75 -10.41
N LYS A 9 26.33 3.91 -10.54
CA LYS A 9 25.56 4.93 -9.81
C LYS A 9 25.67 4.87 -8.26
N TYR A 10 26.25 3.79 -7.72
CA TYR A 10 26.51 3.60 -6.29
C TYR A 10 27.99 3.80 -5.90
N GLY A 11 28.83 4.32 -6.80
CA GLY A 11 30.24 4.57 -6.53
C GLY A 11 31.14 3.35 -6.53
N ILE A 12 30.66 2.18 -6.95
CA ILE A 12 31.42 0.93 -6.98
C ILE A 12 32.23 0.88 -8.28
N ARG A 13 33.55 0.69 -8.16
CA ARG A 13 34.44 0.54 -9.32
C ARG A 13 34.36 -0.90 -9.85
N GLU A 14 33.76 -1.09 -11.01
CA GLU A 14 33.69 -2.37 -11.69
C GLU A 14 34.59 -2.42 -12.93
N SER A 15 35.00 -3.62 -13.34
CA SER A 15 35.73 -3.76 -14.59
C SER A 15 34.76 -3.58 -15.77
N LYS A 16 35.25 -2.98 -16.87
CA LYS A 16 34.47 -2.76 -18.10
C LYS A 16 33.76 -4.03 -18.59
N ALA A 17 34.39 -5.21 -18.38
CA ALA A 17 33.81 -6.51 -18.72
C ALA A 17 32.64 -6.93 -17.80
N ALA A 18 32.63 -6.51 -16.53
CA ALA A 18 31.51 -6.76 -15.61
C ALA A 18 30.32 -5.84 -15.94
N TYR A 19 30.60 -4.58 -16.27
CA TYR A 19 29.59 -3.64 -16.73
C TYR A 19 28.87 -4.13 -18.00
N TRP A 20 29.63 -4.56 -19.04
CA TRP A 20 29.02 -5.09 -20.26
C TRP A 20 28.29 -6.44 -20.08
N ARG A 21 28.69 -7.25 -19.11
CA ARG A 21 27.91 -8.46 -18.75
C ARG A 21 26.61 -8.09 -18.06
N TYR A 22 26.61 -7.10 -17.18
CA TYR A 22 25.42 -6.60 -16.50
C TYR A 22 24.43 -6.00 -17.51
N THR A 23 24.88 -5.09 -18.38
CA THR A 23 23.97 -4.48 -19.39
C THR A 23 23.37 -5.50 -20.33
N ARG A 24 24.16 -6.47 -20.86
CA ARG A 24 23.62 -7.55 -21.70
C ARG A 24 22.64 -8.45 -20.98
N ARG A 25 22.81 -8.63 -19.69
CA ARG A 25 21.86 -9.40 -18.87
C ARG A 25 20.56 -8.63 -18.71
N MET A 26 20.61 -7.34 -18.42
CA MET A 26 19.45 -6.47 -18.31
C MET A 26 18.68 -6.36 -19.63
N ASP A 27 19.39 -6.23 -20.77
CA ASP A 27 18.78 -6.22 -22.10
C ASP A 27 18.03 -7.54 -22.40
N LYS A 28 18.62 -8.68 -22.02
CA LYS A 28 18.02 -9.99 -22.22
C LYS A 28 16.83 -10.24 -21.25
N GLU A 29 16.92 -9.77 -20.02
CA GLU A 29 15.80 -9.81 -19.07
C GLU A 29 14.65 -8.90 -19.54
N ALA A 30 14.93 -7.72 -20.09
CA ALA A 30 13.94 -6.83 -20.68
C ALA A 30 13.27 -7.43 -21.93
N GLU A 31 14.01 -8.19 -22.74
CA GLU A 31 13.47 -8.88 -23.91
C GLU A 31 12.56 -10.06 -23.50
N ILE A 32 12.96 -10.83 -22.47
CA ILE A 32 12.14 -11.89 -21.88
C ILE A 32 10.87 -11.30 -21.22
N LEU A 33 10.97 -10.16 -20.53
CA LEU A 33 9.82 -9.51 -19.94
C LEU A 33 8.84 -8.99 -21.00
N LYS A 34 9.30 -8.54 -22.16
CA LYS A 34 8.45 -8.18 -23.30
C LYS A 34 7.72 -9.38 -23.90
N GLU A 35 8.36 -10.55 -23.93
CA GLU A 35 7.71 -11.78 -24.38
C GLU A 35 6.72 -12.35 -23.36
N LEU A 36 6.92 -12.02 -22.06
CA LEU A 36 6.05 -12.41 -20.95
C LEU A 36 4.98 -11.37 -20.64
N GLU A 37 4.98 -10.19 -21.31
CA GLU A 37 3.87 -9.25 -21.20
C GLU A 37 2.58 -9.98 -21.57
N PRO A 38 1.63 -10.15 -20.62
CA PRO A 38 0.33 -10.69 -20.96
C PRO A 38 -0.26 -9.77 -22.01
N GLN A 39 -0.54 -10.31 -23.19
CA GLN A 39 -1.28 -9.57 -24.23
C GLN A 39 -2.50 -8.97 -23.54
N PRO A 40 -2.73 -7.67 -23.67
CA PRO A 40 -3.90 -7.06 -23.07
C PRO A 40 -5.12 -7.88 -23.52
N PRO A 41 -6.03 -8.26 -22.60
CA PRO A 41 -7.20 -9.03 -22.94
C PRO A 41 -7.92 -8.27 -24.08
N THR A 42 -8.07 -8.92 -25.20
CA THR A 42 -8.60 -8.34 -26.44
C THR A 42 -10.05 -7.87 -26.34
N HIS A 43 -10.73 -8.18 -25.24
CA HIS A 43 -12.04 -7.63 -24.85
C HIS A 43 -12.26 -7.80 -23.35
N VAL A 44 -12.10 -6.74 -22.59
CA VAL A 44 -12.80 -6.59 -21.29
C VAL A 44 -14.16 -5.99 -21.66
N ASP A 45 -15.24 -6.69 -21.32
CA ASP A 45 -16.58 -6.11 -21.41
C ASP A 45 -16.71 -4.97 -20.41
N LEU A 46 -16.45 -3.76 -20.86
CA LEU A 46 -16.51 -2.53 -20.05
C LEU A 46 -17.92 -1.92 -20.02
N THR A 47 -18.91 -2.53 -20.64
CA THR A 47 -20.28 -1.98 -20.74
C THR A 47 -20.91 -1.75 -19.36
N GLY A 48 -20.62 -2.63 -18.39
CA GLY A 48 -21.04 -2.45 -16.99
C GLY A 48 -20.33 -1.28 -16.31
N LEU A 49 -19.04 -1.12 -16.57
CA LEU A 49 -18.21 -0.06 -15.99
C LEU A 49 -18.56 1.33 -16.57
N GLU A 50 -18.82 1.42 -17.85
CA GLU A 50 -19.25 2.67 -18.51
C GLU A 50 -20.61 3.13 -17.97
N THR A 51 -21.56 2.21 -17.83
CA THR A 51 -22.89 2.50 -17.27
C THR A 51 -22.77 2.95 -15.80
N TYR A 52 -21.86 2.34 -15.02
CA TYR A 52 -21.60 2.71 -13.63
C TYR A 52 -20.96 4.11 -13.54
N VAL A 53 -19.93 4.38 -14.35
CA VAL A 53 -19.29 5.71 -14.44
C VAL A 53 -20.27 6.78 -14.93
N GLN A 54 -21.19 6.44 -15.84
CA GLN A 54 -22.22 7.35 -16.32
C GLN A 54 -23.21 7.69 -15.18
N ARG A 55 -23.66 6.71 -14.41
CA ARG A 55 -24.52 6.95 -13.22
C ARG A 55 -23.83 7.81 -12.16
N LEU A 56 -22.52 7.64 -11.96
CA LEU A 56 -21.74 8.48 -11.05
C LEU A 56 -21.65 9.93 -11.54
N ARG A 57 -21.56 10.15 -12.86
CA ARG A 57 -21.53 11.50 -13.46
C ARG A 57 -22.89 12.20 -13.45
N GLU A 58 -23.98 11.45 -13.45
CA GLU A 58 -25.35 11.97 -13.38
C GLU A 58 -25.81 12.21 -11.94
N SER A 59 -25.08 11.72 -10.94
CA SER A 59 -25.33 12.01 -9.55
C SER A 59 -24.77 13.39 -9.17
N LYS A 60 -25.52 14.09 -8.35
CA LYS A 60 -25.27 15.38 -7.67
C LYS A 60 -23.79 15.72 -7.53
N GLU A 61 -23.39 16.97 -7.74
CA GLU A 61 -22.02 17.41 -7.42
C GLU A 61 -21.63 16.96 -6.00
N PRO A 62 -20.42 16.35 -5.83
CA PRO A 62 -20.02 15.77 -4.55
C PRO A 62 -19.96 16.90 -3.49
N THR A 63 -20.66 16.68 -2.40
CA THR A 63 -20.56 17.54 -1.23
C THR A 63 -19.33 17.18 -0.39
N MET A 64 -18.96 18.03 0.59
CA MET A 64 -17.89 17.66 1.55
C MET A 64 -18.20 16.36 2.31
N ASP A 65 -19.48 16.04 2.46
CA ASP A 65 -19.94 14.82 3.15
C ASP A 65 -19.76 13.55 2.31
N ASP A 66 -19.48 13.68 1.01
CA ASP A 66 -19.26 12.55 0.10
C ASP A 66 -17.78 12.12 0.02
N ASN A 67 -16.87 12.77 0.75
CA ASN A 67 -15.45 12.41 0.79
C ASN A 67 -15.18 11.38 1.89
N TYR A 68 -14.20 10.50 1.62
CA TYR A 68 -13.83 9.40 2.50
C TYR A 68 -12.31 9.38 2.72
N LEU A 69 -11.89 8.80 3.85
CA LEU A 69 -10.50 8.41 4.07
C LEU A 69 -10.40 6.90 3.83
N ILE A 70 -9.47 6.51 2.96
CA ILE A 70 -9.08 5.11 2.81
C ILE A 70 -7.72 4.90 3.46
N TRP A 71 -7.71 4.21 4.58
CA TRP A 71 -6.55 3.91 5.40
C TRP A 71 -5.87 2.66 4.86
N PHE A 72 -4.56 2.71 4.73
CA PHE A 72 -3.74 1.57 4.33
C PHE A 72 -2.65 1.33 5.36
N ASP A 73 -2.38 0.06 5.62
CA ASP A 73 -1.19 -0.41 6.34
C ASP A 73 -0.75 -1.75 5.76
N VAL A 74 0.55 -1.94 5.61
CA VAL A 74 1.16 -3.16 5.10
C VAL A 74 2.30 -3.61 6.00
N GLU A 75 2.40 -4.93 6.24
CA GLU A 75 3.57 -5.53 6.85
C GLU A 75 4.40 -6.23 5.79
N THR A 76 5.72 -6.08 5.90
CA THR A 76 6.65 -6.47 4.84
C THR A 76 7.89 -7.17 5.38
N SER A 77 8.59 -7.93 4.55
CA SER A 77 9.84 -8.57 4.93
C SER A 77 11.07 -7.66 4.88
N GLY A 78 10.90 -6.43 4.36
CA GLY A 78 11.96 -5.44 4.22
C GLY A 78 11.42 -4.11 3.71
N LEU A 79 12.25 -3.30 3.08
CA LEU A 79 11.90 -1.92 2.68
C LEU A 79 11.77 -1.72 1.17
N ASP A 80 12.18 -2.68 0.37
CA ASP A 80 12.17 -2.58 -1.09
C ASP A 80 11.06 -3.47 -1.69
N PRO A 81 9.98 -2.88 -2.21
CA PRO A 81 8.86 -3.65 -2.78
C PRO A 81 9.23 -4.46 -4.03
N MET A 82 10.42 -4.24 -4.63
CA MET A 82 10.90 -4.99 -5.78
C MET A 82 11.63 -6.28 -5.42
N SER A 83 12.16 -6.37 -4.19
CA SER A 83 13.00 -7.49 -3.75
C SER A 83 12.49 -8.19 -2.49
N ASP A 84 11.67 -7.50 -1.72
CA ASP A 84 11.15 -8.00 -0.46
C ASP A 84 9.68 -8.43 -0.61
N ASN A 85 9.12 -9.07 0.42
CA ASN A 85 7.80 -9.67 0.35
C ASN A 85 6.75 -8.84 1.10
N LEU A 86 5.55 -8.73 0.54
CA LEU A 86 4.36 -8.28 1.24
C LEU A 86 3.82 -9.44 2.08
N LEU A 87 3.58 -9.22 3.36
CA LEU A 87 3.20 -10.25 4.33
C LEU A 87 1.75 -10.13 4.79
N GLU A 88 1.31 -8.91 5.05
CA GLU A 88 -0.04 -8.60 5.51
C GLU A 88 -0.48 -7.28 4.88
N VAL A 89 -1.75 -7.17 4.58
CA VAL A 89 -2.36 -5.95 4.04
C VAL A 89 -3.70 -5.71 4.70
N GLU A 90 -3.92 -4.48 5.11
CA GLU A 90 -5.23 -4.02 5.55
C GLU A 90 -5.60 -2.69 4.92
N ALA A 91 -6.88 -2.55 4.57
CA ALA A 91 -7.47 -1.28 4.17
C ALA A 91 -8.79 -1.08 4.91
N ARG A 92 -9.04 0.16 5.35
CA ARG A 92 -10.29 0.57 5.99
C ARG A 92 -10.82 1.85 5.38
N ILE A 93 -12.13 1.95 5.23
CA ILE A 93 -12.75 3.19 4.77
C ILE A 93 -13.54 3.82 5.91
N THR A 94 -13.29 5.12 6.12
CA THR A 94 -14.00 5.94 7.10
C THR A 94 -14.53 7.21 6.44
N ASP A 95 -15.45 7.89 7.12
CA ASP A 95 -15.77 9.27 6.78
C ASP A 95 -14.57 10.21 7.06
N MET A 96 -14.71 11.49 6.71
CA MET A 96 -13.69 12.52 6.95
C MET A 96 -13.45 12.83 8.43
N LYS A 97 -14.21 12.24 9.36
CA LYS A 97 -14.01 12.34 10.82
C LYS A 97 -13.34 11.10 11.41
N GLY A 98 -13.03 10.11 10.58
CA GLY A 98 -12.48 8.82 11.01
C GLY A 98 -13.54 7.88 11.59
N LEU A 99 -14.82 8.12 11.38
CA LEU A 99 -15.89 7.22 11.79
C LEU A 99 -16.12 6.16 10.72
N GLN A 100 -16.43 4.95 11.14
CA GLN A 100 -16.72 3.86 10.22
C GLN A 100 -17.91 4.20 9.32
N VAL A 101 -17.77 3.90 8.04
CA VAL A 101 -18.85 3.97 7.07
C VAL A 101 -19.45 2.58 6.97
N PRO A 102 -20.72 2.37 7.37
CA PRO A 102 -21.37 1.06 7.25
C PRO A 102 -21.72 0.79 5.78
N PHE A 103 -21.46 -0.44 5.36
CA PHE A 103 -21.96 -0.98 4.10
C PHE A 103 -22.67 -2.29 4.40
N ASN A 104 -23.99 -2.36 4.15
CA ASN A 104 -24.83 -3.51 4.53
C ASN A 104 -24.67 -3.90 6.02
N ASP A 105 -24.62 -2.91 6.91
CA ASP A 105 -24.43 -3.03 8.35
C ASP A 105 -23.02 -3.48 8.81
N ASP A 106 -22.11 -3.78 7.88
CA ASP A 106 -20.72 -4.15 8.18
C ASP A 106 -19.75 -2.98 7.93
N PRO A 107 -18.68 -2.87 8.71
CA PRO A 107 -17.61 -1.89 8.46
C PRO A 107 -16.86 -2.21 7.17
N LEU A 108 -16.49 -1.17 6.42
CA LEU A 108 -15.68 -1.33 5.21
C LEU A 108 -14.22 -1.60 5.59
N ILE A 109 -13.90 -2.87 5.81
CA ILE A 109 -12.58 -3.37 6.18
C ILE A 109 -12.18 -4.51 5.24
N PHE A 110 -10.99 -4.41 4.69
CA PHE A 110 -10.31 -5.49 4.00
C PHE A 110 -9.03 -5.83 4.78
N HIS A 111 -8.86 -7.09 5.15
CA HIS A 111 -7.65 -7.56 5.85
C HIS A 111 -7.29 -8.95 5.36
N ARG A 112 -6.00 -9.16 5.01
CA ARG A 112 -5.47 -10.48 4.62
C ARG A 112 -4.02 -10.64 5.05
N VAL A 113 -3.71 -11.83 5.56
CA VAL A 113 -2.35 -12.35 5.67
C VAL A 113 -2.02 -13.12 4.40
N ILE A 114 -0.83 -12.90 3.86
CA ILE A 114 -0.41 -13.44 2.57
C ILE A 114 0.41 -14.70 2.78
N ARG A 115 -0.02 -15.78 2.14
CA ARG A 115 0.67 -17.06 2.21
C ARG A 115 2.03 -16.99 1.52
N PHE A 116 3.06 -17.52 2.18
CA PHE A 116 4.29 -17.85 1.50
C PHE A 116 4.01 -18.95 0.47
N ASP A 117 4.38 -18.72 -0.78
CA ASP A 117 4.40 -19.76 -1.80
C ASP A 117 5.79 -20.40 -1.90
N ASP A 118 5.91 -21.47 -2.68
CA ASP A 118 7.18 -22.21 -2.86
C ASP A 118 8.28 -21.34 -3.51
N ASN A 119 7.91 -20.20 -4.07
CA ASN A 119 8.79 -19.23 -4.72
C ASN A 119 9.16 -18.05 -3.81
N THR A 120 8.57 -17.96 -2.60
CA THR A 120 8.88 -16.87 -1.66
C THR A 120 10.20 -17.16 -0.95
N PRO A 121 11.31 -16.51 -1.28
CA PRO A 121 12.59 -16.82 -0.67
C PRO A 121 12.66 -16.24 0.75
N ILE A 122 12.69 -17.11 1.77
CA ILE A 122 12.85 -16.73 3.19
C ILE A 122 14.10 -15.84 3.40
N ARG A 123 15.12 -15.98 2.55
CA ARG A 123 16.33 -15.16 2.55
C ARG A 123 16.12 -13.67 2.21
N ALA A 124 14.94 -13.28 1.76
CA ALA A 124 14.56 -11.89 1.50
C ALA A 124 14.19 -11.11 2.78
N PHE A 125 14.26 -11.74 3.96
CA PHE A 125 14.03 -11.08 5.25
C PHE A 125 15.32 -10.50 5.80
N ASN A 126 15.30 -9.28 6.28
CA ASN A 126 16.34 -8.77 7.15
C ASN A 126 16.17 -9.31 8.59
N SER A 127 17.24 -9.29 9.38
CA SER A 127 17.22 -9.87 10.74
C SER A 127 16.23 -9.19 11.68
N THR A 128 16.05 -7.89 11.55
CA THR A 128 15.12 -7.11 12.39
C THR A 128 13.68 -7.47 12.06
N THR A 129 13.34 -7.57 10.78
CA THR A 129 12.00 -7.90 10.33
C THR A 129 11.60 -9.33 10.69
N ILE A 130 12.53 -10.31 10.53
CA ILE A 130 12.29 -11.69 10.97
C ILE A 130 12.01 -11.75 12.47
N ASP A 131 12.85 -11.09 13.29
CA ASP A 131 12.69 -11.12 14.74
C ASP A 131 11.35 -10.50 15.16
N MET A 132 11.00 -9.36 14.59
CA MET A 132 9.75 -8.65 14.85
C MET A 132 8.53 -9.51 14.47
N HIS A 133 8.47 -9.99 13.24
CA HIS A 133 7.32 -10.75 12.73
C HIS A 133 7.27 -12.20 13.26
N SER A 134 8.37 -12.74 13.75
CA SER A 134 8.33 -14.00 14.49
C SER A 134 7.72 -13.82 15.87
N ARG A 135 8.04 -12.72 16.56
CA ARG A 135 7.48 -12.43 17.91
C ARG A 135 6.00 -12.10 17.87
N ASN A 136 5.53 -11.38 16.87
CA ASN A 136 4.09 -11.06 16.73
C ASN A 136 3.27 -12.15 16.05
N GLY A 137 3.89 -13.27 15.64
CA GLY A 137 3.24 -14.44 15.07
C GLY A 137 2.98 -14.37 13.56
N LEU A 138 3.23 -13.22 12.90
CA LEU A 138 2.90 -13.03 11.49
C LEU A 138 3.59 -14.04 10.56
N ILE A 139 4.86 -14.39 10.82
CA ILE A 139 5.59 -15.40 10.03
C ILE A 139 4.84 -16.75 10.08
N GLY A 140 4.40 -17.16 11.28
CA GLY A 140 3.63 -18.41 11.44
C GLY A 140 2.27 -18.36 10.72
N GLU A 141 1.62 -17.22 10.72
CA GLU A 141 0.36 -17.02 9.99
C GLU A 141 0.58 -17.07 8.48
N CYS A 142 1.63 -16.42 7.93
CA CYS A 142 1.98 -16.49 6.52
C CYS A 142 2.29 -17.91 6.04
N MET A 143 2.85 -18.76 6.91
CA MET A 143 3.10 -20.19 6.59
C MET A 143 1.80 -20.99 6.48
N ASN A 144 0.73 -20.59 7.15
CA ASN A 144 -0.53 -21.31 7.24
C ASN A 144 -1.70 -20.58 6.56
N ALA A 145 -1.47 -19.40 6.02
CA ALA A 145 -2.51 -18.64 5.32
C ALA A 145 -3.01 -19.39 4.07
N GLU A 146 -4.24 -19.13 3.68
CA GLU A 146 -4.85 -19.77 2.51
C GLU A 146 -4.54 -19.00 1.22
N ASP A 147 -4.54 -17.68 1.31
CA ASP A 147 -4.47 -16.80 0.16
C ASP A 147 -3.03 -16.43 -0.23
N THR A 148 -2.70 -16.69 -1.49
CA THR A 148 -1.46 -16.16 -2.10
C THR A 148 -1.60 -14.68 -2.41
N LEU A 149 -0.48 -13.98 -2.59
CA LEU A 149 -0.47 -12.57 -3.00
C LEU A 149 -1.37 -12.29 -4.22
N LYS A 150 -1.34 -13.17 -5.22
CA LYS A 150 -2.19 -13.06 -6.41
C LYS A 150 -3.69 -13.12 -6.10
N ASN A 151 -4.09 -13.96 -5.12
CA ASN A 151 -5.49 -14.06 -4.71
C ASN A 151 -5.89 -12.82 -3.90
N VAL A 152 -5.04 -12.38 -2.98
CA VAL A 152 -5.25 -11.18 -2.17
C VAL A 152 -5.42 -9.94 -3.05
N ASP A 153 -4.57 -9.76 -4.06
CA ASP A 153 -4.67 -8.66 -5.03
C ASP A 153 -6.04 -8.64 -5.74
N LYS A 154 -6.51 -9.79 -6.21
CA LYS A 154 -7.84 -9.89 -6.83
C LYS A 154 -8.97 -9.58 -5.84
N GLN A 155 -8.89 -10.14 -4.64
CA GLN A 155 -9.90 -9.93 -3.61
C GLN A 155 -9.97 -8.46 -3.20
N MET A 156 -8.83 -7.78 -3.04
CA MET A 156 -8.79 -6.37 -2.68
C MET A 156 -9.34 -5.48 -3.80
N ALA A 157 -9.00 -5.77 -5.07
CA ALA A 157 -9.55 -5.04 -6.20
C ALA A 157 -11.07 -5.20 -6.30
N VAL A 158 -11.59 -6.42 -6.10
CA VAL A 158 -13.04 -6.68 -6.07
C VAL A 158 -13.69 -5.94 -4.89
N TRP A 159 -13.12 -6.04 -3.68
CA TRP A 159 -13.64 -5.35 -2.50
C TRP A 159 -13.73 -3.83 -2.72
N LEU A 160 -12.69 -3.20 -3.30
CA LEU A 160 -12.70 -1.78 -3.61
C LEU A 160 -13.83 -1.39 -4.59
N VAL A 161 -14.08 -2.22 -5.60
CA VAL A 161 -15.19 -1.99 -6.55
C VAL A 161 -16.54 -2.20 -5.88
N ASP A 162 -16.67 -3.23 -5.05
CA ASP A 162 -17.93 -3.60 -4.39
C ASP A 162 -18.38 -2.56 -3.35
N THR A 163 -17.47 -1.72 -2.84
CA THR A 163 -17.85 -0.59 -1.98
C THR A 163 -18.82 0.37 -2.67
N GLY A 164 -18.81 0.42 -4.00
CA GLY A 164 -19.62 1.36 -4.78
C GLY A 164 -19.22 2.82 -4.63
N LEU A 165 -18.15 3.14 -3.90
CA LEU A 165 -17.66 4.49 -3.68
C LEU A 165 -16.82 4.97 -4.88
N ASP A 166 -16.91 6.26 -5.19
CA ASP A 166 -16.05 6.87 -6.21
C ASP A 166 -14.60 6.94 -5.69
N PRO A 167 -13.64 6.27 -6.36
CA PRO A 167 -12.23 6.34 -5.97
C PRO A 167 -11.68 7.77 -5.91
N GLY A 168 -12.17 8.68 -6.77
CA GLY A 168 -11.75 10.10 -6.79
C GLY A 168 -12.12 10.86 -5.51
N LEU A 169 -13.07 10.36 -4.73
CA LEU A 169 -13.51 10.91 -3.44
C LEU A 169 -12.86 10.22 -2.24
N MET A 170 -12.10 9.15 -2.46
CA MET A 170 -11.35 8.46 -1.41
C MET A 170 -9.93 9.03 -1.30
N HIS A 171 -9.60 9.55 -0.13
CA HIS A 171 -8.29 10.13 0.18
C HIS A 171 -7.43 9.10 0.91
N PRO A 172 -6.28 8.67 0.34
CA PRO A 172 -5.38 7.78 1.05
C PRO A 172 -4.91 8.36 2.38
N ALA A 173 -4.95 7.54 3.43
CA ALA A 173 -4.63 7.93 4.80
C ALA A 173 -3.78 6.88 5.51
N GLY A 174 -2.92 7.30 6.45
CA GLY A 174 -2.07 6.42 7.25
C GLY A 174 -0.85 7.13 7.81
N THR A 175 0.04 6.36 8.41
CA THR A 175 1.38 6.83 8.82
C THR A 175 2.37 6.52 7.71
N ASN A 176 2.99 7.54 7.10
CA ASN A 176 3.90 7.36 5.96
C ASN A 176 3.20 6.64 4.78
N VAL A 177 1.95 6.97 4.54
CA VAL A 177 1.02 6.28 3.62
C VAL A 177 1.56 6.08 2.19
N HIS A 178 2.57 6.85 1.78
CA HIS A 178 3.21 6.66 0.48
C HIS A 178 4.01 5.35 0.41
N PHE A 179 4.53 4.85 1.55
CA PHE A 179 5.20 3.57 1.64
C PHE A 179 4.21 2.45 1.32
N ASP A 180 3.06 2.44 1.98
CA ASP A 180 2.02 1.42 1.81
C ASP A 180 1.50 1.41 0.37
N ILE A 181 1.15 2.58 -0.17
CA ILE A 181 0.69 2.70 -1.55
C ILE A 181 1.74 2.18 -2.54
N ARG A 182 3.02 2.49 -2.34
CA ARG A 182 4.10 1.99 -3.21
C ARG A 182 4.20 0.47 -3.17
N TRP A 183 4.03 -0.15 -1.99
CA TRP A 183 4.01 -1.61 -1.87
C TRP A 183 2.85 -2.24 -2.60
N LEU A 184 1.65 -1.70 -2.44
CA LEU A 184 0.46 -2.16 -3.14
C LEU A 184 0.58 -1.95 -4.65
N ASP A 185 1.08 -0.80 -5.08
CA ASP A 185 1.24 -0.46 -6.50
C ASP A 185 2.18 -1.42 -7.24
N VAL A 186 3.30 -1.80 -6.60
CA VAL A 186 4.30 -2.70 -7.18
C VAL A 186 3.85 -4.17 -7.15
N ASN A 187 3.21 -4.61 -6.06
CA ASN A 187 2.97 -6.03 -5.81
C ASN A 187 1.54 -6.49 -6.16
N MET A 188 0.59 -5.56 -6.32
CA MET A 188 -0.83 -5.84 -6.49
C MET A 188 -1.39 -5.15 -7.75
N PRO A 189 -1.11 -5.67 -8.96
CA PRO A 189 -1.42 -4.99 -10.23
C PRO A 189 -2.93 -4.76 -10.49
N ASN A 190 -3.83 -5.63 -9.98
CA ASN A 190 -5.27 -5.40 -10.10
C ASN A 190 -5.71 -4.24 -9.20
N THR A 191 -5.20 -4.19 -7.99
CA THR A 191 -5.45 -3.12 -7.00
C THR A 191 -4.83 -1.80 -7.46
N SER A 192 -3.60 -1.81 -8.00
CA SER A 192 -2.87 -0.65 -8.53
C SER A 192 -3.72 0.16 -9.50
N GLY A 193 -4.45 -0.49 -10.41
CA GLY A 193 -5.33 0.19 -11.37
C GLY A 193 -6.43 1.03 -10.71
N ILE A 194 -6.83 0.71 -9.48
CA ILE A 194 -7.80 1.48 -8.68
C ILE A 194 -7.08 2.55 -7.86
N LEU A 195 -5.91 2.21 -7.27
CA LEU A 195 -5.12 3.17 -6.48
C LEU A 195 -4.77 4.43 -7.27
N HIS A 196 -4.49 4.29 -8.57
CA HIS A 196 -4.22 5.41 -9.47
C HIS A 196 -5.43 6.32 -9.73
N LYS A 197 -6.64 5.89 -9.36
CA LYS A 197 -7.87 6.68 -9.46
C LYS A 197 -8.24 7.36 -8.14
N LEU A 198 -7.57 7.01 -7.04
CA LEU A 198 -7.79 7.65 -5.74
C LEU A 198 -7.44 9.13 -5.79
N SER A 199 -8.00 9.90 -4.88
CA SER A 199 -7.65 11.31 -4.72
C SER A 199 -6.14 11.49 -4.58
N HIS A 200 -5.57 12.48 -5.28
CA HIS A 200 -4.17 12.86 -5.11
C HIS A 200 -3.85 13.50 -3.76
N ARG A 201 -4.89 13.94 -3.02
CA ARG A 201 -4.73 14.47 -1.66
C ARG A 201 -4.64 13.32 -0.67
N ARG A 202 -3.60 13.32 0.14
CA ARG A 202 -3.33 12.27 1.12
C ARG A 202 -3.32 12.85 2.52
N LEU A 203 -3.83 12.08 3.47
CA LEU A 203 -3.72 12.36 4.90
C LEU A 203 -2.56 11.54 5.46
N ASP A 204 -1.43 12.18 5.73
CA ASP A 204 -0.26 11.54 6.34
C ASP A 204 -0.09 12.02 7.79
N LEU A 205 -0.26 11.12 8.74
CA LEU A 205 -0.13 11.41 10.17
C LEU A 205 1.29 11.84 10.56
N THR A 206 2.30 11.43 9.78
CA THR A 206 3.68 11.89 9.99
C THR A 206 3.78 13.41 9.93
N SER A 207 2.99 14.07 9.07
CA SER A 207 2.95 15.53 8.98
C SER A 207 2.46 16.20 10.27
N PHE A 208 1.45 15.63 10.91
CA PHE A 208 0.93 16.13 12.20
C PHE A 208 1.92 15.88 13.34
N ARG A 209 2.60 14.74 13.35
CA ARG A 209 3.66 14.41 14.31
C ARG A 209 4.85 15.37 14.19
N LEU A 210 5.28 15.68 12.96
CA LEU A 210 6.30 16.69 12.71
C LEU A 210 5.87 18.10 13.17
N LEU A 211 4.60 18.44 12.96
CA LEU A 211 4.07 19.73 13.44
C LEU A 211 4.08 19.81 14.98
N ARG A 212 3.70 18.74 15.69
CA ARG A 212 3.82 18.67 17.16
C ARG A 212 5.26 18.88 17.61
N LEU A 213 6.18 18.14 16.99
CA LEU A 213 7.62 18.25 17.29
C LEU A 213 8.14 19.68 17.08
N ALA A 214 7.72 20.35 15.99
CA ALA A 214 8.10 21.74 15.72
C ALA A 214 7.61 22.72 16.78
N HIS A 215 6.53 22.40 17.49
CA HIS A 215 6.01 23.17 18.63
C HIS A 215 6.50 22.69 20.00
N GLY A 216 7.53 21.82 20.04
CA GLY A 216 8.12 21.34 21.27
C GLY A 216 7.31 20.27 22.01
N GLY A 217 6.29 19.69 21.35
CA GLY A 217 5.51 18.58 21.89
C GLY A 217 6.10 17.22 21.55
N ASP A 218 5.59 16.17 22.22
CA ASP A 218 5.90 14.79 21.88
C ASP A 218 5.16 14.40 20.59
N PRO A 219 5.86 13.98 19.50
CA PRO A 219 5.23 13.54 18.29
C PRO A 219 4.32 12.31 18.48
N TYR A 220 4.51 11.56 19.56
CA TYR A 220 3.80 10.32 19.87
C TYR A 220 2.97 10.37 21.16
N ASP A 221 2.50 11.54 21.57
CA ASP A 221 1.69 11.72 22.79
C ASP A 221 0.38 10.91 22.79
N CYS A 222 -0.09 10.47 21.61
CA CYS A 222 -1.26 9.60 21.47
C CYS A 222 -0.95 8.09 21.54
N GLY A 223 0.31 7.72 21.84
CA GLY A 223 0.79 6.33 21.88
C GLY A 223 1.59 5.96 20.64
N HIS A 224 2.68 5.25 20.86
CA HIS A 224 3.62 4.85 19.80
C HIS A 224 3.65 3.33 19.58
N GLU A 225 3.41 2.57 20.64
CA GLU A 225 3.58 1.13 20.61
C GLU A 225 2.47 0.46 19.80
N THR A 226 2.87 -0.41 18.88
CA THR A 226 2.00 -1.34 18.17
C THR A 226 2.68 -2.70 18.16
N THR A 227 1.90 -3.74 17.88
CA THR A 227 2.43 -5.09 17.68
C THR A 227 3.11 -5.26 16.33
N HIS A 228 3.14 -4.21 15.50
CA HIS A 228 3.48 -4.32 14.08
C HIS A 228 2.61 -5.37 13.38
N ARG A 229 1.31 -5.21 13.53
CA ARG A 229 0.25 -5.87 12.79
C ARG A 229 -0.63 -4.78 12.19
N THR A 230 -1.09 -4.95 10.98
CA THR A 230 -1.85 -3.94 10.24
C THR A 230 -3.06 -3.45 11.03
N THR A 231 -3.77 -4.36 11.69
CA THR A 231 -4.95 -4.02 12.50
C THR A 231 -4.62 -3.08 13.65
N ASP A 232 -3.52 -3.33 14.38
CA ASP A 232 -3.11 -2.49 15.51
C ASP A 232 -2.59 -1.14 15.04
N CYS A 233 -1.82 -1.12 13.94
CA CYS A 233 -1.33 0.11 13.32
C CYS A 233 -2.49 1.00 12.88
N LEU A 234 -3.48 0.46 12.17
CA LEU A 234 -4.64 1.23 11.74
C LEU A 234 -5.55 1.65 12.89
N ASN A 235 -5.69 0.84 13.95
CA ASN A 235 -6.42 1.25 15.16
C ASN A 235 -5.78 2.48 15.81
N ARG A 236 -4.45 2.46 15.97
CA ARG A 236 -3.68 3.60 16.48
C ARG A 236 -3.86 4.83 15.59
N ASP A 237 -3.66 4.69 14.31
CA ASP A 237 -3.66 5.80 13.36
C ASP A 237 -5.03 6.48 13.26
N ILE A 238 -6.11 5.70 13.17
CA ILE A 238 -7.48 6.22 13.15
C ILE A 238 -7.83 6.89 14.49
N SER A 239 -7.38 6.33 15.62
CA SER A 239 -7.59 6.92 16.95
C SER A 239 -6.85 8.25 17.10
N GLU A 240 -5.58 8.32 16.67
CA GLU A 240 -4.79 9.55 16.65
C GLU A 240 -5.47 10.63 15.79
N TYR A 241 -5.89 10.25 14.57
CA TYR A 241 -6.59 11.18 13.69
C TYR A 241 -7.88 11.73 14.30
N LYS A 242 -8.70 10.89 14.92
CA LYS A 242 -9.93 11.33 15.63
C LYS A 242 -9.62 12.36 16.70
N THR A 243 -8.54 12.15 17.45
CA THR A 243 -8.09 13.08 18.50
C THR A 243 -7.72 14.44 17.90
N ILE A 244 -6.92 14.43 16.81
CA ILE A 244 -6.52 15.66 16.10
C ILE A 244 -7.73 16.39 15.52
N SER A 245 -8.62 15.65 14.86
CA SER A 245 -9.81 16.19 14.21
C SER A 245 -10.74 16.86 15.22
N ASN A 246 -10.96 16.24 16.40
CA ASN A 246 -11.80 16.79 17.47
C ASN A 246 -11.22 18.08 18.08
N GLN A 247 -9.90 18.16 18.23
CA GLN A 247 -9.22 19.38 18.73
C GLN A 247 -9.38 20.57 17.78
N GLN A 248 -9.41 20.33 16.47
CA GLN A 248 -9.65 21.38 15.47
C GLN A 248 -11.11 21.87 15.47
N GLY A 249 -12.07 20.98 15.75
CA GLY A 249 -13.50 21.32 15.82
C GLY A 249 -13.86 22.19 17.03
N GLN A 250 -13.08 22.13 18.13
CA GLN A 250 -13.32 22.91 19.36
C GLN A 250 -12.75 24.34 19.33
N ARG A 251 -11.93 24.68 18.33
CA ARG A 251 -11.33 26.01 18.19
C ARG A 251 -12.19 27.02 17.41
N LYS A 252 -13.42 26.66 17.12
CA LYS A 252 -14.46 27.56 16.57
C LYS A 252 -15.35 28.09 17.68
#